data_bdda9ebb69a01f99264eef766f7097be
#
_entry.id   bdda9ebb69a01f99264eef766f7097be
#
_cell.length_a   1.000
_cell.length_b   1.000
_cell.length_c   1.000
_cell.angle_alpha   90.00
_cell.angle_beta   90.00
_cell.angle_gamma   90.00
#
_symmetry.space_group_name_H-M   'P 1'
#
loop_
_entity.id
_entity.type
_entity.pdbx_description
1 polymer ?
#
loop_
_entity_poly.entity_id
_entity_poly.type
_entity_poly.pdbx_seq_one_letter_code
_entity_poly.pdbx_strand_id
1 'polypeptide(L)'
;YADMSITCKEYEDPNRSMLELVFAPAKDWIGRKDEEIIDATLKELTKLFPMHFSGENQAKLRKYKVIKTPQSVYKAVPGCQDLRPDQKTPIRNFFLTGDYTMQKYLASMEGAVLSGKLCAEKINTSTDLASS
;
A
#
# COMPACT_ATOMS: atom_id res chain seq x y z
N TYR A 1 10.90 5.23 -0.80
CA TYR A 1 10.93 5.94 0.47
C TYR A 1 10.26 7.31 0.35
N ALA A 2 9.79 7.85 1.46
CA ALA A 2 9.35 9.22 1.59
C ALA A 2 10.04 9.87 2.79
N ASP A 3 10.42 11.14 2.66
CA ASP A 3 10.85 11.95 3.80
C ASP A 3 9.62 12.70 4.34
N MET A 4 9.10 12.21 5.44
CA MET A 4 7.89 12.74 6.06
C MET A 4 8.13 14.13 6.68
N SER A 5 9.36 14.48 6.99
CA SER A 5 9.69 15.82 7.49
C SER A 5 9.54 16.92 6.42
N ILE A 6 9.52 16.53 5.13
CA ILE A 6 9.26 17.43 4.00
C ILE A 6 7.77 17.45 3.62
N THR A 7 7.10 16.31 3.73
CA THR A 7 5.73 16.13 3.20
C THR A 7 4.63 16.37 4.23
N CYS A 8 4.95 16.28 5.53
CA CYS A 8 3.99 16.42 6.64
C CYS A 8 4.48 17.44 7.65
N LYS A 9 3.69 18.48 7.87
CA LYS A 9 4.01 19.55 8.85
C LYS A 9 4.22 19.04 10.27
N GLU A 10 3.53 17.97 10.67
CA GLU A 10 3.65 17.35 11.97
C GLU A 10 5.04 16.77 12.26
N TYR A 11 5.81 16.49 11.21
CA TYR A 11 7.17 15.91 11.30
C TYR A 11 8.28 16.90 10.90
N GLU A 12 7.90 18.14 10.56
CA GLU A 12 8.87 19.18 10.19
C GLU A 12 9.81 19.51 11.36
N ASP A 13 11.10 19.27 11.14
CA ASP A 13 12.16 19.57 12.11
C ASP A 13 13.45 19.87 11.34
N PRO A 14 14.06 21.06 11.50
CA PRO A 14 15.25 21.45 10.74
C PRO A 14 16.49 20.58 11.04
N ASN A 15 16.49 19.86 12.15
CA ASN A 15 17.64 19.06 12.61
C ASN A 15 17.38 17.54 12.52
N ARG A 16 16.22 17.10 12.03
CA ARG A 16 15.84 15.68 11.99
C ARG A 16 15.00 15.41 10.76
N SER A 17 15.17 14.21 10.20
CA SER A 17 14.30 13.68 9.16
C SER A 17 13.56 12.44 9.68
N MET A 18 12.32 12.30 9.28
CA MET A 18 11.53 11.07 9.46
C MET A 18 11.37 10.38 8.11
N LEU A 19 12.06 9.27 7.93
CA LEU A 19 11.98 8.48 6.70
C LEU A 19 10.96 7.37 6.84
N GLU A 20 10.01 7.31 5.93
CA GLU A 20 9.13 6.17 5.73
C GLU A 20 9.64 5.32 4.56
N LEU A 21 9.83 4.04 4.82
CA LEU A 21 10.31 3.08 3.82
C LEU A 21 9.32 1.93 3.68
N VAL A 22 8.99 1.59 2.44
CA VAL A 22 8.07 0.50 2.11
C VAL A 22 8.85 -0.62 1.43
N PHE A 23 8.72 -1.84 1.97
CA PHE A 23 9.27 -3.06 1.41
C PHE A 23 8.18 -3.85 0.71
N ALA A 24 8.19 -3.84 -0.62
CA ALA A 24 7.26 -4.57 -1.44
C ALA A 24 7.98 -5.22 -2.64
N PRO A 25 7.88 -6.54 -2.83
CA PRO A 25 7.20 -7.53 -1.99
C PRO A 25 7.96 -7.83 -0.68
N ALA A 26 7.21 -8.00 0.41
CA ALA A 26 7.78 -8.20 1.74
C ALA A 26 8.08 -9.68 2.10
N LYS A 27 7.92 -10.62 1.17
CA LYS A 27 8.03 -12.05 1.41
C LYS A 27 9.32 -12.45 2.13
N ASP A 28 10.45 -11.88 1.69
CA ASP A 28 11.78 -12.21 2.21
C ASP A 28 12.17 -11.42 3.48
N TRP A 29 11.32 -10.49 3.89
CA TRP A 29 11.56 -9.55 4.99
C TRP A 29 10.67 -9.81 6.20
N ILE A 30 9.43 -10.25 6.00
CA ILE A 30 8.41 -10.33 7.04
C ILE A 30 8.78 -11.27 8.19
N GLY A 31 9.55 -12.32 7.89
CA GLY A 31 10.03 -13.29 8.88
C GLY A 31 11.33 -12.88 9.61
N ARG A 32 12.00 -11.81 9.18
CA ARG A 32 13.27 -11.38 9.78
C ARG A 32 13.04 -10.61 11.07
N LYS A 33 14.06 -10.55 11.90
CA LYS A 33 14.06 -9.68 13.08
C LYS A 33 14.13 -8.21 12.67
N ASP A 34 13.59 -7.34 13.49
CA ASP A 34 13.54 -5.92 13.19
C ASP A 34 14.95 -5.31 13.03
N GLU A 35 15.91 -5.75 13.84
CA GLU A 35 17.31 -5.34 13.76
C GLU A 35 17.94 -5.68 12.41
N GLU A 36 17.66 -6.88 11.87
CA GLU A 36 18.18 -7.31 10.56
C GLU A 36 17.60 -6.47 9.42
N ILE A 37 16.32 -6.09 9.53
CA ILE A 37 15.66 -5.22 8.57
C ILE A 37 16.28 -3.82 8.61
N ILE A 38 16.50 -3.28 9.80
CA ILE A 38 17.11 -1.96 9.99
C ILE A 38 18.54 -1.93 9.47
N ASP A 39 19.35 -2.94 9.80
CA ASP A 39 20.75 -3.02 9.32
C ASP A 39 20.82 -3.07 7.79
N ALA A 40 19.97 -3.87 7.16
CA ALA A 40 19.89 -3.93 5.72
C ALA A 40 19.42 -2.60 5.11
N THR A 41 18.46 -1.94 5.75
CA THR A 41 17.95 -0.63 5.34
C THR A 41 19.04 0.43 5.39
N LEU A 42 19.78 0.51 6.50
CA LEU A 42 20.87 1.47 6.64
C LEU A 42 21.99 1.25 5.63
N LYS A 43 22.35 -0.02 5.34
CA LYS A 43 23.31 -0.36 4.30
C LYS A 43 22.86 0.13 2.94
N GLU A 44 21.58 -0.02 2.62
CA GLU A 44 21.03 0.44 1.34
C GLU A 44 20.96 1.96 1.26
N LEU A 45 20.53 2.64 2.33
CA LEU A 45 20.54 4.11 2.41
C LEU A 45 21.96 4.69 2.27
N THR A 46 22.95 4.03 2.84
CA THR A 46 24.36 4.44 2.69
C THR A 46 24.84 4.35 1.24
N LYS A 47 24.41 3.34 0.50
CA LYS A 47 24.73 3.23 -0.93
C LYS A 47 24.03 4.28 -1.79
N LEU A 48 22.74 4.54 -1.48
CA LEU A 48 21.93 5.48 -2.25
C LEU A 48 22.28 6.94 -1.94
N PHE A 49 22.62 7.22 -0.70
CA PHE A 49 22.89 8.58 -0.19
C PHE A 49 24.20 8.65 0.60
N PRO A 50 25.35 8.36 -0.04
CA PRO A 50 26.62 8.30 0.69
C PRO A 50 27.00 9.61 1.38
N MET A 51 26.63 10.76 0.80
CA MET A 51 26.91 12.07 1.41
C MET A 51 26.20 12.30 2.75
N HIS A 52 25.09 11.61 2.98
CA HIS A 52 24.29 11.78 4.21
C HIS A 52 24.50 10.65 5.21
N PHE A 53 24.92 9.49 4.76
CA PHE A 53 25.04 8.29 5.60
C PHE A 53 26.48 7.78 5.75
N SER A 54 27.49 8.54 5.30
CA SER A 54 28.92 8.22 5.45
C SER A 54 29.71 9.44 5.91
N GLY A 55 30.87 9.19 6.56
CA GLY A 55 31.77 10.26 7.00
C GLY A 55 31.50 10.76 8.41
N GLU A 56 32.22 11.82 8.82
CA GLU A 56 32.19 12.34 10.18
C GLU A 56 30.84 12.94 10.58
N ASN A 57 30.13 13.56 9.64
CA ASN A 57 28.82 14.21 9.83
C ASN A 57 27.64 13.35 9.39
N GLN A 58 27.82 12.03 9.37
CA GLN A 58 26.76 11.12 8.96
C GLN A 58 25.51 11.21 9.82
N ALA A 59 24.35 11.06 9.19
CA ALA A 59 23.07 10.95 9.86
C ALA A 59 23.05 9.73 10.80
N LYS A 60 22.60 9.94 12.02
CA LYS A 60 22.53 8.88 13.04
C LYS A 60 21.08 8.45 13.25
N LEU A 61 20.82 7.15 13.16
CA LEU A 61 19.54 6.59 13.51
C LEU A 61 19.24 6.85 15.00
N ARG A 62 18.16 7.55 15.28
CA ARG A 62 17.73 7.86 16.65
C ARG A 62 16.65 6.93 17.16
N LYS A 63 15.67 6.66 16.32
CA LYS A 63 14.54 5.75 16.61
C LYS A 63 14.10 5.06 15.34
N TYR A 64 13.55 3.88 15.48
CA TYR A 64 12.90 3.18 14.40
C TYR A 64 11.65 2.43 14.88
N LYS A 65 10.79 2.11 13.94
CA LYS A 65 9.65 1.22 14.12
C LYS A 65 9.52 0.38 12.85
N VAL A 66 9.49 -0.94 13.01
CA VAL A 66 9.16 -1.85 11.92
C VAL A 66 7.72 -2.31 12.08
N ILE A 67 6.92 -2.12 11.06
CA ILE A 67 5.53 -2.57 11.01
C ILE A 67 5.46 -3.68 9.97
N LYS A 68 5.03 -4.86 10.38
CA LYS A 68 4.88 -6.04 9.54
C LYS A 68 3.39 -6.32 9.34
N THR A 69 2.92 -6.16 8.10
CA THR A 69 1.52 -6.36 7.76
C THR A 69 1.41 -7.49 6.73
N PRO A 70 1.28 -8.76 7.19
CA PRO A 70 1.11 -9.88 6.28
C PRO A 70 -0.23 -9.77 5.55
N GLN A 71 -0.25 -10.18 4.29
CA GLN A 71 -1.47 -10.21 3.46
C GLN A 71 -2.19 -8.85 3.36
N SER A 72 -1.44 -7.76 3.39
CA SER A 72 -2.01 -6.40 3.38
C SER A 72 -2.57 -5.97 2.03
N VAL A 73 -2.11 -6.58 0.95
CA VAL A 73 -2.48 -6.20 -0.42
C VAL A 73 -2.80 -7.45 -1.23
N TYR A 74 -3.82 -7.34 -2.08
CA TYR A 74 -4.17 -8.37 -3.06
C TYR A 74 -2.96 -8.68 -3.98
N LYS A 75 -2.62 -9.94 -4.11
CA LYS A 75 -1.50 -10.39 -4.94
C LYS A 75 -1.90 -10.47 -6.41
N ALA A 76 -1.48 -9.52 -7.20
CA ALA A 76 -1.60 -9.57 -8.65
C ALA A 76 -0.61 -10.59 -9.23
N VAL A 77 -1.12 -11.63 -9.86
CA VAL A 77 -0.34 -12.62 -10.60
C VAL A 77 -0.78 -12.63 -12.07
N PRO A 78 0.05 -13.10 -13.02
CA PRO A 78 -0.37 -13.26 -14.41
C PRO A 78 -1.67 -14.07 -14.50
N GLY A 79 -2.63 -13.60 -15.30
CA GLY A 79 -3.95 -14.25 -15.46
C GLY A 79 -4.96 -13.96 -14.35
N CYS A 80 -4.62 -13.21 -13.29
CA CYS A 80 -5.59 -12.91 -12.23
C CYS A 80 -6.72 -11.99 -12.68
N GLN A 81 -6.53 -11.24 -13.76
CA GLN A 81 -7.53 -10.29 -14.26
C GLN A 81 -8.88 -10.98 -14.56
N ASP A 82 -8.84 -12.12 -15.23
CA ASP A 82 -10.04 -12.86 -15.63
C ASP A 82 -10.77 -13.55 -14.46
N LEU A 83 -10.09 -13.65 -13.32
CA LEU A 83 -10.64 -14.22 -12.08
C LEU A 83 -11.28 -13.17 -11.16
N ARG A 84 -11.18 -11.90 -11.49
CA ARG A 84 -11.75 -10.82 -10.66
C ARG A 84 -13.27 -10.78 -10.82
N PRO A 85 -14.05 -10.83 -9.74
CA PRO A 85 -15.49 -10.76 -9.83
C PRO A 85 -15.96 -9.36 -10.25
N ASP A 86 -17.09 -9.30 -10.99
CA ASP A 86 -17.83 -8.05 -11.19
C ASP A 86 -18.52 -7.62 -9.88
N GLN A 87 -18.96 -6.38 -9.78
CA GLN A 87 -19.71 -5.86 -8.65
C GLN A 87 -21.09 -6.54 -8.54
N LYS A 88 -21.73 -6.88 -9.65
CA LYS A 88 -22.97 -7.64 -9.68
C LYS A 88 -22.67 -9.14 -9.69
N THR A 89 -23.29 -9.88 -8.79
CA THR A 89 -23.16 -11.35 -8.74
C THR A 89 -24.38 -12.06 -9.35
N PRO A 90 -24.30 -13.35 -9.66
CA PRO A 90 -25.45 -14.15 -10.03
C PRO A 90 -26.51 -14.30 -8.93
N ILE A 91 -26.15 -14.02 -7.68
CA ILE A 91 -27.06 -14.13 -6.55
C ILE A 91 -27.88 -12.83 -6.46
N ARG A 92 -29.20 -12.95 -6.43
CA ARG A 92 -30.11 -11.81 -6.36
C ARG A 92 -29.83 -10.97 -5.10
N ASN A 93 -29.73 -9.65 -5.27
CA ASN A 93 -29.47 -8.65 -4.22
C ASN A 93 -28.13 -8.84 -3.47
N PHE A 94 -27.21 -9.58 -4.08
CA PHE A 94 -25.85 -9.73 -3.53
C PHE A 94 -24.83 -9.09 -4.47
N PHE A 95 -24.15 -8.07 -3.98
CA PHE A 95 -23.17 -7.28 -4.72
C PHE A 95 -21.82 -7.32 -4.00
N LEU A 96 -20.75 -7.18 -4.75
CA LEU A 96 -19.38 -7.17 -4.26
C LEU A 96 -18.73 -5.81 -4.51
N THR A 97 -17.94 -5.36 -3.55
CA THR A 97 -17.11 -4.17 -3.69
C THR A 97 -15.77 -4.38 -3.01
N GLY A 98 -14.75 -3.73 -3.51
CA GLY A 98 -13.38 -3.81 -3.00
C GLY A 98 -12.38 -3.68 -4.14
N ASP A 99 -11.13 -3.42 -3.79
CA ASP A 99 -10.03 -3.26 -4.74
C ASP A 99 -9.76 -4.51 -5.59
N TYR A 100 -10.17 -5.69 -5.11
CA TYR A 100 -10.07 -6.98 -5.81
C TYR A 100 -11.12 -7.18 -6.90
N THR A 101 -12.23 -6.45 -6.90
CA THR A 101 -13.29 -6.58 -7.92
C THR A 101 -12.86 -5.97 -9.27
N MET A 102 -13.59 -6.29 -10.34
CA MET A 102 -13.26 -5.80 -11.68
C MET A 102 -13.41 -4.29 -11.76
N GLN A 103 -12.31 -3.59 -11.86
CA GLN A 103 -12.20 -2.14 -12.03
C GLN A 103 -10.77 -1.78 -12.49
N LYS A 104 -10.52 -0.52 -12.80
CA LYS A 104 -9.32 -0.02 -13.47
C LYS A 104 -8.03 -0.08 -12.60
N TYR A 105 -8.13 0.10 -11.28
CA TYR A 105 -6.99 0.30 -10.38
C TYR A 105 -6.82 -0.86 -9.40
N LEU A 106 -6.23 -1.95 -9.86
CA LEU A 106 -6.02 -3.16 -9.07
C LEU A 106 -5.20 -2.86 -7.79
N ALA A 107 -5.62 -3.45 -6.67
CA ALA A 107 -4.91 -3.44 -5.39
C ALA A 107 -4.56 -2.03 -4.87
N SER A 108 -5.50 -1.10 -4.95
CA SER A 108 -5.29 0.29 -4.53
C SER A 108 -6.52 0.87 -3.83
N MET A 109 -6.31 1.91 -3.03
CA MET A 109 -7.41 2.67 -2.40
C MET A 109 -8.31 3.30 -3.47
N GLU A 110 -7.75 3.82 -4.56
CA GLU A 110 -8.51 4.36 -5.68
C GLU A 110 -9.40 3.29 -6.32
N GLY A 111 -8.89 2.06 -6.47
CA GLY A 111 -9.66 0.92 -6.94
C GLY A 111 -10.81 0.54 -6.02
N ALA A 112 -10.60 0.60 -4.70
CA ALA A 112 -11.65 0.35 -3.73
C ALA A 112 -12.78 1.39 -3.83
N VAL A 113 -12.44 2.69 -3.92
CA VAL A 113 -13.41 3.78 -4.10
C VAL A 113 -14.16 3.63 -5.43
N LEU A 114 -13.45 3.37 -6.52
CA LEU A 114 -14.07 3.18 -7.83
C LEU A 114 -15.01 1.97 -7.82
N SER A 115 -14.61 0.87 -7.20
CA SER A 115 -15.47 -0.32 -7.06
C SER A 115 -16.76 0.00 -6.30
N GLY A 116 -16.70 0.82 -5.25
CA GLY A 116 -17.87 1.29 -4.51
C GLY A 116 -18.84 2.07 -5.41
N LYS A 117 -18.33 3.00 -6.23
CA LYS A 117 -19.14 3.76 -7.19
C LYS A 117 -19.81 2.85 -8.22
N LEU A 118 -19.05 1.94 -8.83
CA LEU A 118 -19.58 0.98 -9.80
C LEU A 118 -20.63 0.04 -9.18
N CYS A 119 -20.43 -0.36 -7.94
CA CYS A 119 -21.40 -1.17 -7.20
C CYS A 119 -22.71 -0.41 -6.98
N ALA A 120 -22.66 0.85 -6.56
CA ALA A 120 -23.85 1.70 -6.38
C ALA A 120 -24.63 1.86 -7.69
N GLU A 121 -23.96 2.07 -8.82
CA GLU A 121 -24.58 2.13 -10.15
C GLU A 121 -25.30 0.82 -10.50
N LYS A 122 -24.67 -0.33 -10.24
CA LYS A 122 -25.27 -1.65 -10.48
C LYS A 122 -26.51 -1.91 -9.60
N ILE A 123 -26.49 -1.44 -8.36
CA ILE A 123 -27.64 -1.54 -7.44
C ILE A 123 -28.80 -0.70 -7.98
N ASN A 124 -28.57 0.55 -8.32
CA ASN A 124 -29.58 1.47 -8.83
C ASN A 124 -30.26 0.90 -10.10
N THR A 125 -29.47 0.48 -11.07
CA THR A 125 -30.00 -0.11 -12.31
C THR A 125 -30.73 -1.43 -12.09
N SER A 126 -30.40 -2.17 -11.04
CA SER A 126 -31.07 -3.43 -10.70
C SER A 126 -32.41 -3.19 -9.97
N THR A 127 -32.57 -2.08 -9.27
CA THR A 127 -33.80 -1.69 -8.54
C THR A 127 -34.85 -1.16 -9.51
N ASP A 128 -34.43 -0.43 -10.54
CA ASP A 128 -35.33 0.12 -11.58
C ASP A 128 -36.02 -0.99 -12.41
N LEU A 129 -35.34 -2.13 -12.59
CA LEU A 129 -35.89 -3.29 -13.27
C LEU A 129 -36.88 -4.13 -12.42
N ALA A 130 -36.91 -3.92 -11.10
CA ALA A 130 -37.81 -4.61 -10.18
C ALA A 130 -39.12 -3.82 -9.94
N SER A 131 -39.19 -2.59 -10.44
CA SER A 131 -40.37 -1.68 -10.31
C SER A 131 -41.20 -1.58 -11.59
N SER A 132 -40.82 -2.31 -12.65
CA SER A 132 -41.51 -2.41 -13.93
C SER A 132 -42.13 -3.81 -14.11
#